data_9ec124019bccb79e50c6422646779def
#
_entry.id   9ec124019bccb79e50c6422646779def
#
_cell.length_a   1.000
_cell.length_b   1.000
_cell.length_c   1.000
_cell.angle_alpha   90.00
_cell.angle_beta   90.00
_cell.angle_gamma   90.00
#
_symmetry.space_group_name_H-M   'P 1'
#
loop_
_entity.id
_entity.type
_entity.pdbx_description
1 polymer ?
#
loop_
_entity_poly.entity_id
_entity_poly.type
_entity_poly.pdbx_seq_one_letter_code
_entity_poly.pdbx_strand_id
1 'polypeptide(L)'
;MLENQEMIARAACLDSGKTRIDASFGEILVTAEKLKWTIDHGEEALKPERRPTNFLMMYKVNEVIWEPLGVVAACVSWKYVLPSYPLTIFP
;
A
#
# COMPACT_ATOMS: atom_id res chain seq x y z
N MET A 1 9.61 -0.36 12.94
CA MET A 1 9.38 -1.68 12.33
C MET A 1 10.68 -2.48 12.20
N LEU A 2 11.69 -1.99 11.51
CA LEU A 2 12.96 -2.70 11.29
C LEU A 2 13.73 -3.01 12.59
N GLU A 3 13.71 -2.14 13.57
CA GLU A 3 14.34 -2.36 14.88
C GLU A 3 13.74 -3.56 15.64
N ASN A 4 12.45 -3.84 15.44
CA ASN A 4 11.72 -4.92 16.11
C ASN A 4 11.39 -6.10 15.16
N GLN A 5 12.12 -6.22 14.05
CA GLN A 5 11.80 -7.20 13.00
C GLN A 5 11.77 -8.65 13.51
N GLU A 6 12.66 -9.02 14.43
CA GLU A 6 12.70 -10.38 14.96
C GLU A 6 11.47 -10.72 15.81
N MET A 7 11.04 -9.77 16.65
CA MET A 7 9.83 -9.93 17.45
C MET A 7 8.58 -10.04 16.56
N ILE A 8 8.48 -9.21 15.55
CA ILE A 8 7.37 -9.21 14.59
C ILE A 8 7.34 -10.52 13.80
N ALA A 9 8.49 -10.98 13.28
CA ALA A 9 8.58 -12.23 12.56
C ALA A 9 8.20 -13.43 13.44
N ARG A 10 8.63 -13.42 14.70
CA ARG A 10 8.27 -14.47 15.67
C ARG A 10 6.76 -14.48 15.96
N ALA A 11 6.13 -13.33 16.15
CA ALA A 11 4.70 -13.23 16.36
C ALA A 11 3.93 -13.74 15.13
N ALA A 12 4.33 -13.35 13.92
CA ALA A 12 3.74 -13.82 12.68
C ALA A 12 3.86 -15.34 12.49
N CYS A 13 4.99 -15.94 12.90
CA CYS A 13 5.18 -17.39 12.87
C CYS A 13 4.25 -18.10 13.86
N LEU A 14 4.07 -17.56 15.06
CA LEU A 14 3.19 -18.15 16.07
C LEU A 14 1.72 -18.13 15.65
N ASP A 15 1.29 -17.02 15.03
CA ASP A 15 -0.10 -16.84 14.60
C ASP A 15 -0.46 -17.68 13.37
N SER A 16 0.42 -17.73 12.38
CA SER A 16 0.12 -18.31 11.07
C SER A 16 0.78 -19.65 10.79
N GLY A 17 1.72 -20.08 11.64
CA GLY A 17 2.47 -21.33 11.44
C GLY A 17 3.51 -21.26 10.30
N LYS A 18 3.78 -20.07 9.74
CA LYS A 18 4.79 -19.91 8.68
C LYS A 18 6.21 -19.96 9.21
N THR A 19 7.17 -20.14 8.31
CA THR A 19 8.58 -20.15 8.69
C THR A 19 9.09 -18.72 8.98
N ARG A 20 10.18 -18.59 9.75
CA ARG A 20 10.79 -17.27 10.02
C ARG A 20 11.30 -16.61 8.73
N ILE A 21 11.75 -17.41 7.77
CA ILE A 21 12.21 -16.90 6.48
C ILE A 21 11.01 -16.28 5.73
N ASP A 22 9.91 -17.01 5.64
CA ASP A 22 8.69 -16.51 4.98
C ASP A 22 8.14 -15.25 5.66
N ALA A 23 8.17 -15.18 6.99
CA ALA A 23 7.74 -13.99 7.73
C ALA A 23 8.66 -12.78 7.46
N SER A 24 9.98 -12.99 7.43
CA SER A 24 10.95 -11.93 7.19
C SER A 24 10.86 -11.40 5.75
N PHE A 25 10.81 -12.27 4.76
CA PHE A 25 10.73 -11.86 3.35
C PHE A 25 9.32 -11.42 2.96
N GLY A 26 8.31 -12.23 3.24
CA GLY A 26 6.96 -12.00 2.79
C GLY A 26 6.22 -10.87 3.50
N GLU A 27 6.59 -10.57 4.74
CA GLU A 27 5.94 -9.51 5.52
C GLU A 27 6.83 -8.29 5.73
N ILE A 28 8.02 -8.44 6.29
CA ILE A 28 8.84 -7.30 6.70
C ILE A 28 9.49 -6.61 5.51
N LEU A 29 10.17 -7.37 4.65
CA LEU A 29 10.89 -6.81 3.51
C LEU A 29 9.92 -6.19 2.49
N VAL A 30 8.86 -6.91 2.13
CA VAL A 30 7.84 -6.41 1.18
C VAL A 30 7.16 -5.16 1.72
N THR A 31 6.87 -5.10 3.03
CA THR A 31 6.29 -3.91 3.64
C THR A 31 7.25 -2.73 3.60
N ALA A 32 8.53 -2.94 3.88
CA ALA A 32 9.54 -1.89 3.82
C ALA A 32 9.70 -1.34 2.40
N GLU A 33 9.72 -2.22 1.38
CA GLU A 33 9.79 -1.80 -0.01
C GLU A 33 8.55 -1.01 -0.46
N LYS A 34 7.35 -1.47 -0.10
CA LYS A 34 6.11 -0.75 -0.40
C LYS A 34 6.07 0.62 0.26
N LEU A 35 6.47 0.72 1.52
CA LEU A 35 6.57 1.99 2.22
C LEU A 35 7.55 2.94 1.53
N LYS A 36 8.72 2.44 1.17
CA LYS A 36 9.70 3.23 0.43
C LYS A 36 9.13 3.72 -0.89
N TRP A 37 8.54 2.84 -1.68
CA TRP A 37 7.92 3.22 -2.95
C TRP A 37 6.84 4.29 -2.76
N THR A 38 5.99 4.15 -1.74
CA THR A 38 4.93 5.12 -1.44
C THR A 38 5.50 6.48 -1.06
N ILE A 39 6.58 6.52 -0.28
CA ILE A 39 7.25 7.78 0.08
C ILE A 39 7.86 8.44 -1.16
N ASP A 40 8.51 7.65 -2.02
CA ASP A 40 9.24 8.17 -3.18
C ASP A 40 8.30 8.59 -4.33
N HIS A 41 7.15 7.94 -4.49
CA HIS A 41 6.28 8.08 -5.66
C HIS A 41 4.81 8.43 -5.34
N GLY A 42 4.39 8.36 -4.07
CA GLY A 42 2.98 8.51 -3.69
C GLY A 42 2.41 9.87 -4.10
N GLU A 43 3.15 10.95 -3.91
CA GLU A 43 2.73 12.29 -4.33
C GLU A 43 2.52 12.37 -5.85
N GLU A 44 3.44 11.80 -6.63
CA GLU A 44 3.34 11.79 -8.09
C GLU A 44 2.14 10.96 -8.58
N ALA A 45 1.89 9.82 -7.93
CA ALA A 45 0.79 8.93 -8.28
C ALA A 45 -0.60 9.52 -8.00
N LEU A 46 -0.69 10.51 -7.11
CA LEU A 46 -1.93 11.20 -6.76
C LEU A 46 -2.15 12.52 -7.52
N LYS A 47 -1.22 12.92 -8.40
CA LYS A 47 -1.41 14.11 -9.22
C LYS A 47 -2.57 13.94 -10.19
N PRO A 48 -3.28 15.04 -10.50
CA PRO A 48 -4.31 15.03 -11.52
C PRO A 48 -3.78 14.52 -12.86
N GLU A 49 -4.46 13.56 -13.43
CA GLU A 49 -4.08 12.94 -14.70
C GLU A 49 -5.04 13.34 -15.80
N ARG A 50 -4.52 13.95 -16.88
CA ARG A 50 -5.33 14.29 -18.05
C ARG A 50 -5.64 13.05 -18.87
N ARG A 51 -6.91 12.93 -19.26
CA ARG A 51 -7.40 11.87 -20.12
C ARG A 51 -7.73 12.39 -21.53
N PRO A 52 -7.52 11.61 -22.59
CA PRO A 52 -7.81 12.03 -23.93
C PRO A 52 -9.30 12.31 -24.11
N THR A 53 -9.62 13.34 -24.87
CA THR A 53 -10.98 13.75 -25.18
C THR A 53 -11.29 13.39 -26.65
N ASN A 54 -12.52 12.95 -26.92
CA ASN A 54 -12.97 12.67 -28.28
C ASN A 54 -12.97 13.95 -29.12
N PHE A 55 -12.78 13.80 -30.43
CA PHE A 55 -12.77 14.91 -31.41
C PHE A 55 -13.97 15.85 -31.28
N LEU A 56 -15.17 15.30 -31.13
CA LEU A 56 -16.42 16.07 -30.96
C LEU A 56 -16.49 16.88 -29.66
N MET A 57 -15.67 16.51 -28.65
CA MET A 57 -15.66 17.13 -27.33
C MET A 57 -14.30 17.78 -27.01
N MET A 58 -13.51 18.09 -28.04
CA MET A 58 -12.15 18.65 -27.89
C MET A 58 -12.10 19.98 -27.14
N TYR A 59 -13.23 20.65 -26.97
CA TYR A 59 -13.37 21.87 -26.17
C TYR A 59 -13.44 21.60 -24.65
N LYS A 60 -13.57 20.31 -24.24
CA LYS A 60 -13.60 19.91 -22.83
C LYS A 60 -12.25 19.35 -22.39
N VAL A 61 -11.94 19.54 -21.12
CA VAL A 61 -10.79 18.94 -20.45
C VAL A 61 -11.29 17.81 -19.55
N ASN A 62 -10.77 16.60 -19.77
CA ASN A 62 -11.05 15.45 -18.93
C ASN A 62 -9.86 15.18 -18.03
N GLU A 63 -10.08 15.23 -16.74
CA GLU A 63 -9.05 14.95 -15.73
C GLU A 63 -9.59 13.94 -14.71
N VAL A 64 -8.70 13.08 -14.23
CA VAL A 64 -8.92 12.23 -13.06
C VAL A 64 -8.26 12.92 -11.89
N ILE A 65 -9.05 13.24 -10.87
CA ILE A 65 -8.58 13.86 -9.64
C ILE A 65 -8.85 12.86 -8.50
N TRP A 66 -7.85 12.67 -7.65
CA TRP A 66 -7.96 11.81 -6.49
C TRP A 66 -8.41 12.63 -5.29
N GLU A 67 -9.48 12.20 -4.63
CA GLU A 67 -10.01 12.86 -3.43
C GLU A 67 -9.92 11.91 -2.23
N PRO A 68 -9.59 12.43 -1.03
CA PRO A 68 -9.54 11.60 0.16
C PRO A 68 -10.94 11.09 0.54
N LEU A 69 -11.03 9.79 0.83
CA LEU A 69 -12.27 9.15 1.27
C LEU A 69 -12.62 9.44 2.74
N GLY A 70 -11.74 10.10 3.47
CA GLY A 70 -11.89 10.32 4.90
C GLY A 70 -11.46 9.10 5.71
N VAL A 71 -12.27 8.70 6.68
CA VAL A 71 -11.96 7.56 7.54
C VAL A 71 -12.29 6.25 6.83
N VAL A 72 -11.29 5.42 6.62
CA VAL A 72 -11.44 4.10 6.00
C VAL A 72 -11.11 3.00 6.99
N ALA A 73 -12.00 2.00 7.11
CA ALA A 73 -11.74 0.81 7.91
C ALA A 73 -11.22 -0.30 7.00
N ALA A 74 -10.04 -0.84 7.33
CA ALA A 74 -9.45 -1.94 6.61
C ALA A 74 -9.44 -3.21 7.45
N CYS A 75 -10.14 -4.25 6.98
CA CYS A 75 -10.13 -5.57 7.60
C CYS A 75 -9.13 -6.46 6.87
N VAL A 76 -7.99 -6.73 7.49
CA VAL A 76 -6.90 -7.50 6.92
C VAL A 76 -6.99 -8.96 7.33
N SER A 77 -6.83 -9.89 6.37
CA SER A 77 -6.77 -11.32 6.66
C SER A 77 -5.45 -11.68 7.34
N TRP A 78 -5.46 -12.74 8.14
CA TRP A 78 -4.30 -13.21 8.92
C TRP A 78 -3.12 -13.71 8.08
N LYS A 79 -3.29 -13.90 6.78
CA LYS A 79 -2.27 -14.52 5.92
C LYS A 79 -1.09 -13.58 5.62
N TYR A 80 -1.34 -12.29 5.44
CA TYR A 80 -0.33 -11.27 5.17
C TYR A 80 -0.71 -9.98 5.93
N VAL A 81 -0.50 -9.99 7.23
CA VAL A 81 -0.97 -8.90 8.10
C VAL A 81 -0.21 -7.60 7.82
N LEU A 82 1.12 -7.64 7.84
CA LEU A 82 1.94 -6.44 7.72
C LEU A 82 1.91 -5.78 6.34
N PRO A 83 2.02 -6.50 5.20
CA PRO A 83 2.03 -5.85 3.89
C PRO A 83 0.72 -5.19 3.50
N SER A 84 -0.38 -5.58 4.15
CA SER A 84 -1.71 -5.02 3.83
C SER A 84 -1.99 -3.73 4.58
N TYR A 85 -1.41 -3.53 5.76
CA TYR A 85 -1.62 -2.32 6.56
C TYR A 85 -1.20 -1.02 5.86
N PRO A 86 0.00 -0.91 5.28
CA PRO A 86 0.42 0.34 4.64
C PRO A 86 -0.42 0.72 3.42
N LEU A 87 -0.97 -0.25 2.71
CA LEU A 87 -1.78 -0.01 1.51
C LEU A 87 -3.20 0.46 1.83
N THR A 88 -3.67 0.20 3.06
CA THR A 88 -5.03 0.51 3.47
C THR A 88 -5.13 1.78 4.31
N ILE A 89 -4.01 2.28 4.85
CA ILE A 89 -4.00 3.46 5.73
C ILE A 89 -3.66 4.75 4.96
N PHE A 90 -3.03 4.65 3.79
CA PHE A 90 -2.75 5.82 2.97
C PHE A 90 -3.91 6.05 1.98
N PRO A 91 -4.58 7.20 2.10
CA PRO A 91 -5.61 7.61 1.15
C PRO A 91 -5.03 7.90 -0.23
#